data_4befb6a5f6adbc75c99e7e5d249ee8c1
#
_entry.id   4befb6a5f6adbc75c99e7e5d249ee8c1
#
_cell.length_a   1.000
_cell.length_b   1.000
_cell.length_c   1.000
_cell.angle_alpha   90.00
_cell.angle_beta   90.00
_cell.angle_gamma   90.00
#
_symmetry.space_group_name_H-M   'P 1'
#
loop_
_entity.id
_entity.type
_entity.pdbx_description
1 polymer ?
#
loop_
_entity_poly.entity_id
_entity_poly.type
_entity_poly.pdbx_seq_one_letter_code
_entity_poly.pdbx_strand_id
1 'polypeptide(L)'
;MVAAAIETGDASSAFPLIDQRVAAIHDGLAWEIGPGTVSEHQLVVTGNPDHRAVARRWLNAAPSPDPVWSYADSLQRRPLGEFRLGLGSVLVHYADVIVACQRRQNRLDVRVYHPSFGGLEQRQQFEIAFLALDHALGEVAVEQWLGAVDTTRYRPADGYSLAELVGVVDALAAENTYEDGTPAWVGLQWDGENGRVVAAAQVPLCSSQAPNLDTHIAISVPYRSFDEAGLPTEQTWDALEELRDRLESVLGTAGRVLACETTAGVHTVHVYADSVAVDVVAIESEAATWAQGAVIVASHDDPKWSDVAHLRT
;
A
#
# COMPACT_ATOMS: atom_id res chain seq x y z
N MET A 1 8.12 32.10 2.89
CA MET A 1 9.55 31.99 2.49
C MET A 1 9.69 31.06 1.29
N VAL A 2 9.36 29.78 1.38
CA VAL A 2 9.51 28.80 0.28
C VAL A 2 8.64 29.18 -0.93
N ALA A 3 7.34 29.46 -0.76
CA ALA A 3 6.46 29.90 -1.85
C ALA A 3 7.01 31.15 -2.56
N ALA A 4 7.43 32.16 -1.82
CA ALA A 4 8.02 33.38 -2.41
C ALA A 4 9.31 33.09 -3.19
N ALA A 5 10.12 32.10 -2.76
CA ALA A 5 11.30 31.67 -3.51
C ALA A 5 10.94 30.97 -4.82
N ILE A 6 9.88 30.18 -4.81
CA ILE A 6 9.34 29.52 -6.02
C ILE A 6 8.79 30.56 -7.00
N GLU A 7 7.98 31.52 -6.53
CA GLU A 7 7.40 32.60 -7.36
C GLU A 7 8.48 33.49 -8.01
N THR A 8 9.59 33.71 -7.32
CA THR A 8 10.70 34.50 -7.86
C THR A 8 11.65 33.73 -8.76
N GLY A 9 11.40 32.42 -8.96
CA GLY A 9 12.25 31.51 -9.74
C GLY A 9 13.54 31.08 -9.02
N ASP A 10 13.70 31.42 -7.74
CA ASP A 10 14.84 31.06 -6.90
C ASP A 10 14.47 29.92 -5.90
N ALA A 11 13.69 28.98 -6.35
CA ALA A 11 13.27 27.83 -5.55
C ALA A 11 14.46 27.07 -4.94
N SER A 12 15.59 27.05 -5.66
CA SER A 12 16.80 26.35 -5.21
C SER A 12 17.39 26.93 -3.91
N SER A 13 17.14 28.18 -3.57
CA SER A 13 17.60 28.79 -2.31
C SER A 13 16.89 28.20 -1.07
N ALA A 14 15.69 27.66 -1.24
CA ALA A 14 14.90 27.05 -0.16
C ALA A 14 15.21 25.57 0.05
N PHE A 15 15.76 24.87 -0.93
CA PHE A 15 16.00 23.42 -0.89
C PHE A 15 16.88 22.96 0.27
N PRO A 16 18.03 23.61 0.60
CA PRO A 16 18.84 23.17 1.74
C PRO A 16 18.11 23.24 3.09
N LEU A 17 17.16 24.19 3.24
CA LEU A 17 16.36 24.29 4.46
C LEU A 17 15.36 23.13 4.54
N ILE A 18 14.73 22.75 3.44
CA ILE A 18 13.79 21.62 3.39
C ILE A 18 14.55 20.32 3.64
N ASP A 19 15.69 20.10 2.96
CA ASP A 19 16.57 18.95 3.18
C ASP A 19 16.91 18.80 4.66
N GLN A 20 17.38 19.89 5.28
CA GLN A 20 17.72 19.86 6.70
C GLN A 20 16.52 19.51 7.59
N ARG A 21 15.33 20.02 7.27
CA ARG A 21 14.11 19.77 8.07
C ARG A 21 13.60 18.36 7.89
N VAL A 22 13.59 17.83 6.67
CA VAL A 22 13.17 16.46 6.39
C VAL A 22 14.15 15.46 6.98
N ALA A 23 15.47 15.67 6.80
CA ALA A 23 16.51 14.83 7.40
C ALA A 23 16.48 14.86 8.94
N ALA A 24 16.04 15.97 9.55
CA ALA A 24 15.87 16.04 11.00
C ALA A 24 14.68 15.20 11.52
N ILE A 25 13.73 14.81 10.67
CA ILE A 25 12.66 13.89 11.01
C ILE A 25 13.18 12.46 10.92
N HIS A 26 13.74 12.09 9.77
CA HIS A 26 14.36 10.81 9.50
C HIS A 26 15.21 10.87 8.22
N ASP A 27 16.41 10.29 8.23
CA ASP A 27 17.35 10.28 7.10
C ASP A 27 16.90 9.40 5.92
N GLY A 28 15.97 8.48 6.14
CA GLY A 28 15.34 7.64 5.11
C GLY A 28 14.16 8.30 4.39
N LEU A 29 13.85 9.58 4.69
CA LEU A 29 12.81 10.32 3.98
C LEU A 29 13.38 11.07 2.78
N ALA A 30 12.56 11.18 1.73
CA ALA A 30 12.79 12.04 0.58
C ALA A 30 11.65 13.06 0.47
N TRP A 31 11.86 14.12 -0.32
CA TRP A 31 10.83 15.12 -0.55
C TRP A 31 10.84 15.64 -1.98
N GLU A 32 9.70 16.09 -2.43
CA GLU A 32 9.58 16.90 -3.65
C GLU A 32 8.55 18.02 -3.48
N ILE A 33 8.68 19.04 -4.30
CA ILE A 33 7.68 20.10 -4.45
C ILE A 33 7.19 20.09 -5.90
N GLY A 34 5.88 20.09 -6.05
CA GLY A 34 5.23 20.17 -7.35
C GLY A 34 3.96 21.01 -7.29
N PRO A 35 3.28 21.17 -8.43
CA PRO A 35 1.95 21.78 -8.44
C PRO A 35 0.96 20.93 -7.63
N GLY A 36 0.18 21.59 -6.78
CA GLY A 36 -0.92 20.93 -6.07
C GLY A 36 -2.16 20.77 -6.94
N THR A 37 -3.08 19.91 -6.52
CA THR A 37 -4.40 19.74 -7.17
C THR A 37 -5.46 20.68 -6.59
N VAL A 38 -5.30 21.08 -5.34
CA VAL A 38 -6.23 21.94 -4.57
C VAL A 38 -5.52 23.21 -4.04
N SER A 39 -4.23 23.35 -4.29
CA SER A 39 -3.35 24.42 -3.87
C SER A 39 -2.40 24.76 -5.01
N GLU A 40 -1.67 25.88 -4.93
CA GLU A 40 -0.65 26.25 -5.92
C GLU A 40 0.53 25.28 -5.88
N HIS A 41 0.95 24.88 -4.67
CA HIS A 41 2.08 23.98 -4.43
C HIS A 41 1.68 22.79 -3.57
N GLN A 42 2.34 21.65 -3.79
CA GLN A 42 2.27 20.50 -2.92
C GLN A 42 3.68 20.12 -2.46
N LEU A 43 3.87 19.98 -1.15
CA LEU A 43 5.03 19.33 -0.58
C LEU A 43 4.72 17.87 -0.33
N VAL A 44 5.45 17.00 -0.98
CA VAL A 44 5.37 15.54 -0.77
C VAL A 44 6.60 15.13 0.02
N VAL A 45 6.40 14.41 1.13
CA VAL A 45 7.50 13.80 1.91
C VAL A 45 7.27 12.30 1.92
N THR A 46 8.11 11.57 1.19
CA THR A 46 7.98 10.12 1.04
C THR A 46 9.02 9.37 1.85
N GLY A 47 8.70 8.14 2.24
CA GLY A 47 9.64 7.16 2.76
C GLY A 47 9.63 5.92 1.88
N ASN A 48 10.78 5.24 1.75
CA ASN A 48 10.77 3.88 1.23
C ASN A 48 9.84 2.99 2.09
N PRO A 49 9.52 1.76 1.70
CA PRO A 49 8.60 0.90 2.46
C PRO A 49 8.94 0.73 3.96
N ASP A 50 10.21 0.85 4.34
CA ASP A 50 10.64 0.77 5.75
C ASP A 50 10.32 2.05 6.55
N HIS A 51 10.21 3.19 5.89
CA HIS A 51 10.04 4.51 6.52
C HIS A 51 8.71 5.19 6.20
N ARG A 52 7.81 4.50 5.51
CA ARG A 52 6.50 5.03 5.08
C ARG A 52 5.63 5.45 6.27
N ALA A 53 5.71 4.72 7.39
CA ALA A 53 5.01 5.09 8.62
C ALA A 53 5.45 6.45 9.17
N VAL A 54 6.74 6.77 9.07
CA VAL A 54 7.27 8.08 9.49
C VAL A 54 6.71 9.19 8.60
N ALA A 55 6.68 8.97 7.27
CA ALA A 55 6.09 9.92 6.32
C ALA A 55 4.60 10.16 6.60
N ARG A 56 3.83 9.10 6.88
CA ARG A 56 2.41 9.20 7.25
C ARG A 56 2.21 9.96 8.57
N ARG A 57 3.01 9.71 9.59
CA ARG A 57 2.95 10.46 10.85
C ARG A 57 3.31 11.93 10.66
N TRP A 58 4.29 12.23 9.78
CA TRP A 58 4.57 13.61 9.36
C TRP A 58 3.35 14.25 8.69
N LEU A 59 2.69 13.57 7.75
CA LEU A 59 1.50 14.09 7.09
C LEU A 59 0.36 14.35 8.09
N ASN A 60 0.14 13.44 9.05
CA ASN A 60 -0.89 13.61 10.09
C ASN A 60 -0.61 14.83 11.00
N ALA A 61 0.65 15.24 11.15
CA ALA A 61 1.07 16.42 11.89
C ALA A 61 1.19 17.69 11.03
N ALA A 62 1.02 17.57 9.69
CA ALA A 62 1.10 18.71 8.79
C ALA A 62 -0.07 19.67 9.01
N PRO A 63 0.10 20.97 8.72
CA PRO A 63 -1.01 21.94 8.73
C PRO A 63 -2.12 21.53 7.76
N SER A 64 -3.35 21.96 8.05
CA SER A 64 -4.44 21.84 7.07
C SER A 64 -4.06 22.52 5.75
N PRO A 65 -4.44 21.92 4.59
CA PRO A 65 -4.19 22.55 3.29
C PRO A 65 -4.80 23.94 3.21
N ASP A 66 -4.09 24.85 2.52
CA ASP A 66 -4.54 26.20 2.20
C ASP A 66 -4.43 26.45 0.68
N PRO A 67 -4.83 27.61 0.14
CA PRO A 67 -4.70 27.89 -1.30
C PRO A 67 -3.29 27.84 -1.85
N VAL A 68 -2.26 28.02 -1.01
CA VAL A 68 -0.86 28.03 -1.42
C VAL A 68 -0.21 26.66 -1.25
N TRP A 69 -0.50 25.94 -0.14
CA TRP A 69 0.14 24.68 0.19
C TRP A 69 -0.82 23.54 0.47
N SER A 70 -0.48 22.37 -0.07
CA SER A 70 -0.99 21.07 0.36
C SER A 70 0.18 20.10 0.64
N TYR A 71 -0.12 19.00 1.34
CA TYR A 71 0.87 18.06 1.82
C TYR A 71 0.46 16.64 1.44
N ALA A 72 1.44 15.77 1.17
CA ALA A 72 1.22 14.35 0.90
C ALA A 72 2.42 13.51 1.38
N ASP A 73 2.19 12.23 1.68
CA ASP A 73 3.22 11.26 2.08
C ASP A 73 3.58 10.27 0.96
N SER A 74 3.03 10.47 -0.22
CA SER A 74 3.29 9.68 -1.43
C SER A 74 3.04 10.53 -2.67
N LEU A 75 3.63 10.16 -3.78
CA LEU A 75 3.37 10.79 -5.08
C LEU A 75 1.91 10.59 -5.47
N GLN A 76 1.22 11.70 -5.67
CA GLN A 76 -0.20 11.69 -6.03
C GLN A 76 -0.36 11.61 -7.56
N ARG A 77 -1.47 11.02 -8.01
CA ARG A 77 -1.89 11.05 -9.42
C ARG A 77 -1.93 12.49 -9.91
N ARG A 78 -1.36 12.74 -11.09
CA ARG A 78 -1.32 14.06 -11.72
C ARG A 78 -2.09 14.08 -13.04
N PRO A 79 -2.60 15.24 -13.48
CA PRO A 79 -3.21 15.37 -14.80
C PRO A 79 -2.23 14.96 -15.90
N LEU A 80 -2.69 14.11 -16.82
CA LEU A 80 -1.86 13.53 -17.90
C LEU A 80 -1.62 14.47 -19.09
N GLY A 81 -2.01 15.72 -19.05
CA GLY A 81 -1.87 16.69 -20.15
C GLY A 81 -0.63 16.51 -21.05
N GLU A 82 -0.07 17.56 -21.58
CA GLU A 82 1.17 17.53 -22.39
C GLU A 82 2.43 17.36 -21.51
N PHE A 83 2.40 16.42 -20.56
CA PHE A 83 3.56 16.24 -19.69
C PHE A 83 4.72 15.56 -20.44
N ARG A 84 5.92 16.10 -20.20
CA ARG A 84 7.18 15.64 -20.80
C ARG A 84 8.21 15.42 -19.71
N LEU A 85 8.85 14.27 -19.73
CA LEU A 85 9.95 13.95 -18.84
C LEU A 85 11.28 14.05 -19.60
N GLY A 86 12.20 14.86 -19.11
CA GLY A 86 13.57 14.89 -19.60
C GLY A 86 14.44 13.90 -18.83
N LEU A 87 14.98 12.88 -19.49
CA LEU A 87 15.93 11.92 -18.91
C LEU A 87 17.24 11.99 -19.72
N GLY A 88 18.23 12.71 -19.23
CA GLY A 88 19.45 12.97 -19.97
C GLY A 88 19.15 13.70 -21.30
N SER A 89 19.49 13.05 -22.43
CA SER A 89 19.21 13.57 -23.78
C SER A 89 17.86 13.13 -24.34
N VAL A 90 17.07 12.32 -23.61
CA VAL A 90 15.81 11.77 -24.07
C VAL A 90 14.64 12.60 -23.51
N LEU A 91 13.76 13.02 -24.40
CA LEU A 91 12.49 13.64 -24.04
C LEU A 91 11.39 12.59 -24.19
N VAL A 92 10.74 12.23 -23.08
CA VAL A 92 9.65 11.26 -23.04
C VAL A 92 8.33 12.00 -22.99
N HIS A 93 7.49 11.78 -23.99
CA HIS A 93 6.12 12.29 -24.00
C HIS A 93 5.20 11.20 -23.43
N TYR A 94 4.46 11.49 -22.37
CA TYR A 94 3.58 10.51 -21.75
C TYR A 94 2.42 10.07 -22.66
N ALA A 95 2.06 10.88 -23.62
CA ALA A 95 1.08 10.53 -24.66
C ALA A 95 1.54 9.35 -25.56
N ASP A 96 2.86 9.11 -25.66
CA ASP A 96 3.44 8.03 -26.45
C ASP A 96 3.60 6.72 -25.66
N VAL A 97 3.36 6.75 -24.35
CA VAL A 97 3.40 5.56 -23.50
C VAL A 97 2.19 4.69 -23.74
N ILE A 98 2.45 3.40 -24.03
CA ILE A 98 1.43 2.37 -24.20
C ILE A 98 1.70 1.24 -23.22
N VAL A 99 0.66 0.77 -22.54
CA VAL A 99 0.75 -0.24 -21.49
C VAL A 99 -0.13 -1.44 -21.84
N ALA A 100 0.47 -2.60 -22.05
CA ALA A 100 -0.27 -3.86 -22.11
C ALA A 100 -0.51 -4.38 -20.69
N CYS A 101 -1.74 -4.82 -20.40
CA CYS A 101 -2.14 -5.30 -19.10
C CYS A 101 -2.56 -6.77 -19.16
N GLN A 102 -2.18 -7.54 -18.16
CA GLN A 102 -2.69 -8.87 -17.93
C GLN A 102 -3.17 -8.99 -16.48
N ARG A 103 -4.46 -9.24 -16.29
CA ARG A 103 -5.01 -9.43 -14.94
C ARG A 103 -4.49 -10.75 -14.33
N ARG A 104 -3.98 -10.66 -13.12
CA ARG A 104 -3.57 -11.77 -12.26
C ARG A 104 -4.30 -11.63 -10.92
N GLN A 105 -5.38 -12.40 -10.73
CA GLN A 105 -6.26 -12.28 -9.55
C GLN A 105 -6.75 -10.84 -9.36
N ASN A 106 -6.29 -10.15 -8.32
CA ASN A 106 -6.67 -8.78 -7.97
C ASN A 106 -5.60 -7.74 -8.33
N ARG A 107 -4.65 -8.09 -9.20
CA ARG A 107 -3.58 -7.19 -9.66
C ARG A 107 -3.44 -7.24 -11.19
N LEU A 108 -2.77 -6.23 -11.74
CA LEU A 108 -2.46 -6.12 -13.16
C LEU A 108 -0.95 -6.26 -13.37
N ASP A 109 -0.50 -7.33 -14.03
CA ASP A 109 0.84 -7.35 -14.60
C ASP A 109 0.84 -6.42 -15.82
N VAL A 110 1.83 -5.53 -15.88
CA VAL A 110 1.90 -4.51 -16.93
C VAL A 110 3.20 -4.59 -17.70
N ARG A 111 3.11 -4.31 -19.00
CA ARG A 111 4.27 -4.17 -19.87
C ARG A 111 4.21 -2.82 -20.58
N VAL A 112 5.15 -1.95 -20.24
CA VAL A 112 5.22 -0.56 -20.69
C VAL A 112 6.07 -0.47 -21.97
N TYR A 113 5.56 0.25 -22.94
CA TYR A 113 6.23 0.61 -24.18
C TYR A 113 6.33 2.13 -24.31
N HIS A 114 7.47 2.57 -24.83
CA HIS A 114 7.65 3.93 -25.38
C HIS A 114 8.55 3.87 -26.62
N PRO A 115 8.34 4.72 -27.66
CA PRO A 115 9.15 4.69 -28.89
C PRO A 115 10.66 4.79 -28.67
N SER A 116 11.11 5.52 -27.65
CA SER A 116 12.54 5.67 -27.33
C SER A 116 13.18 4.42 -26.74
N PHE A 117 12.42 3.41 -26.28
CA PHE A 117 12.97 2.23 -25.60
C PHE A 117 13.92 1.40 -26.47
N GLY A 118 13.79 1.49 -27.80
CA GLY A 118 14.70 0.82 -28.73
C GLY A 118 16.17 1.25 -28.60
N GLY A 119 16.42 2.48 -28.15
CA GLY A 119 17.77 3.07 -27.99
C GLY A 119 18.25 3.18 -26.54
N LEU A 120 17.45 2.70 -25.56
CA LEU A 120 17.76 2.85 -24.13
C LEU A 120 18.16 1.52 -23.49
N GLU A 121 19.01 1.60 -22.46
CA GLU A 121 19.29 0.47 -21.58
C GLU A 121 18.07 0.10 -20.75
N GLN A 122 17.99 -1.16 -20.34
CA GLN A 122 16.83 -1.68 -19.59
C GLN A 122 16.55 -0.88 -18.31
N ARG A 123 17.58 -0.47 -17.57
CA ARG A 123 17.45 0.36 -16.38
C ARG A 123 16.72 1.67 -16.67
N GLN A 124 17.10 2.35 -17.76
CA GLN A 124 16.46 3.61 -18.17
C GLN A 124 15.01 3.40 -18.62
N GLN A 125 14.72 2.26 -19.28
CA GLN A 125 13.36 1.89 -19.65
C GLN A 125 12.48 1.72 -18.40
N PHE A 126 12.96 1.02 -17.37
CA PHE A 126 12.25 0.86 -16.10
C PHE A 126 12.06 2.21 -15.37
N GLU A 127 13.07 3.05 -15.32
CA GLU A 127 12.98 4.38 -14.73
C GLU A 127 11.87 5.21 -15.37
N ILE A 128 11.82 5.25 -16.71
CA ILE A 128 10.74 5.93 -17.45
C ILE A 128 9.39 5.27 -17.18
N ALA A 129 9.33 3.94 -17.18
CA ALA A 129 8.09 3.21 -16.96
C ALA A 129 7.49 3.51 -15.58
N PHE A 130 8.29 3.44 -14.51
CA PHE A 130 7.81 3.74 -13.17
C PHE A 130 7.41 5.19 -13.01
N LEU A 131 8.21 6.15 -13.50
CA LEU A 131 7.84 7.57 -13.45
C LEU A 131 6.53 7.87 -14.20
N ALA A 132 6.28 7.21 -15.35
CA ALA A 132 5.04 7.38 -16.10
C ALA A 132 3.84 6.76 -15.37
N LEU A 133 4.01 5.58 -14.76
CA LEU A 133 2.98 4.90 -13.99
C LEU A 133 2.64 5.67 -12.71
N ASP A 134 3.64 6.11 -11.95
CA ASP A 134 3.45 6.90 -10.72
C ASP A 134 2.77 8.25 -11.04
N HIS A 135 3.14 8.88 -12.14
CA HIS A 135 2.48 10.11 -12.58
C HIS A 135 0.99 9.87 -12.92
N ALA A 136 0.70 8.78 -13.64
CA ALA A 136 -0.65 8.49 -14.09
C ALA A 136 -1.56 7.99 -12.99
N LEU A 137 -1.06 7.10 -12.13
CA LEU A 137 -1.84 6.36 -11.14
C LEU A 137 -1.65 6.87 -9.71
N GLY A 138 -0.50 7.51 -9.43
CA GLY A 138 0.00 7.75 -8.08
C GLY A 138 0.73 6.52 -7.53
N GLU A 139 1.74 6.75 -6.70
CA GLU A 139 2.59 5.71 -6.10
C GLU A 139 1.76 4.64 -5.35
N VAL A 140 0.76 5.06 -4.59
CA VAL A 140 -0.11 4.17 -3.82
C VAL A 140 -0.87 3.20 -4.73
N ALA A 141 -1.48 3.69 -5.82
CA ALA A 141 -2.25 2.83 -6.73
C ALA A 141 -1.33 1.90 -7.55
N VAL A 142 -0.13 2.36 -7.91
CA VAL A 142 0.90 1.50 -8.53
C VAL A 142 1.22 0.32 -7.62
N GLU A 143 1.51 0.56 -6.36
CA GLU A 143 1.85 -0.51 -5.41
C GLU A 143 0.66 -1.44 -5.11
N GLN A 144 -0.54 -0.89 -5.00
CA GLN A 144 -1.75 -1.66 -4.66
C GLN A 144 -2.22 -2.55 -5.81
N TRP A 145 -2.26 -2.02 -7.02
CA TRP A 145 -2.98 -2.64 -8.13
C TRP A 145 -2.09 -3.18 -9.25
N LEU A 146 -0.81 -2.77 -9.32
CA LEU A 146 0.10 -3.36 -10.29
C LEU A 146 0.88 -4.52 -9.67
N GLY A 147 0.96 -5.63 -10.43
CA GLY A 147 1.79 -6.78 -10.12
C GLY A 147 3.20 -6.62 -10.67
N ALA A 148 3.58 -7.49 -11.61
CA ALA A 148 4.84 -7.35 -12.30
C ALA A 148 4.80 -6.15 -13.27
N VAL A 149 5.83 -5.31 -13.19
CA VAL A 149 6.08 -4.24 -14.16
C VAL A 149 7.24 -4.64 -15.04
N ASP A 150 7.02 -4.68 -16.34
CA ASP A 150 8.05 -5.00 -17.34
C ASP A 150 8.08 -3.93 -18.44
N THR A 151 9.09 -3.92 -19.28
CA THR A 151 9.23 -3.00 -20.41
C THR A 151 9.34 -3.76 -21.73
N THR A 152 8.95 -3.14 -22.83
CA THR A 152 9.07 -3.71 -24.16
C THR A 152 9.50 -2.67 -25.19
N ARG A 153 10.33 -3.09 -26.16
CA ARG A 153 10.73 -2.28 -27.33
C ARG A 153 9.73 -2.37 -28.48
N TYR A 154 8.73 -3.24 -28.37
CA TYR A 154 7.72 -3.47 -29.36
C TYR A 154 6.39 -2.93 -28.90
N ARG A 155 5.76 -2.09 -29.73
CA ARG A 155 4.44 -1.53 -29.41
C ARG A 155 3.41 -2.67 -29.30
N PRO A 156 2.72 -2.82 -28.14
CA PRO A 156 1.64 -3.79 -27.98
C PRO A 156 0.47 -3.44 -28.92
N ALA A 157 -0.16 -4.45 -29.53
CA ALA A 157 -1.32 -4.28 -30.38
C ALA A 157 -2.57 -3.89 -29.55
N ASP A 158 -2.71 -4.53 -28.36
CA ASP A 158 -3.85 -4.37 -27.44
C ASP A 158 -3.42 -3.57 -26.19
N GLY A 159 -2.64 -2.50 -26.38
CA GLY A 159 -2.17 -1.66 -25.28
C GLY A 159 -3.08 -0.48 -25.02
N TYR A 160 -3.12 -0.05 -23.77
CA TYR A 160 -3.81 1.12 -23.28
C TYR A 160 -2.88 2.33 -23.27
N SER A 161 -3.41 3.52 -23.57
CA SER A 161 -2.75 4.77 -23.18
C SER A 161 -2.74 4.90 -21.64
N LEU A 162 -1.91 5.78 -21.08
CA LEU A 162 -1.93 6.02 -19.64
C LEU A 162 -3.30 6.48 -19.12
N ALA A 163 -4.04 7.26 -19.91
CA ALA A 163 -5.39 7.71 -19.53
C ALA A 163 -6.40 6.55 -19.47
N GLU A 164 -6.33 5.61 -20.41
CA GLU A 164 -7.16 4.41 -20.40
C GLU A 164 -6.75 3.47 -19.26
N LEU A 165 -5.45 3.32 -18.98
CA LEU A 165 -4.94 2.54 -17.84
C LEU A 165 -5.50 3.03 -16.50
N VAL A 166 -5.62 4.34 -16.32
CA VAL A 166 -6.28 4.92 -15.13
C VAL A 166 -7.68 4.35 -14.95
N GLY A 167 -8.49 4.31 -16.02
CA GLY A 167 -9.83 3.75 -15.95
C GLY A 167 -9.85 2.25 -15.63
N VAL A 168 -8.87 1.48 -16.14
CA VAL A 168 -8.75 0.04 -15.86
C VAL A 168 -8.41 -0.19 -14.39
N VAL A 169 -7.46 0.59 -13.83
CA VAL A 169 -7.07 0.49 -12.42
C VAL A 169 -8.19 0.95 -11.49
N ASP A 170 -8.90 2.03 -11.83
CA ASP A 170 -10.03 2.53 -11.04
C ASP A 170 -11.19 1.51 -11.01
N ALA A 171 -11.45 0.83 -12.13
CA ALA A 171 -12.44 -0.25 -12.17
C ALA A 171 -12.04 -1.43 -11.29
N LEU A 172 -10.75 -1.85 -11.34
CA LEU A 172 -10.23 -2.91 -10.48
C LEU A 172 -10.33 -2.54 -8.99
N ALA A 173 -9.99 -1.31 -8.63
CA ALA A 173 -10.12 -0.80 -7.26
C ALA A 173 -11.59 -0.83 -6.81
N ALA A 174 -12.53 -0.41 -7.65
CA ALA A 174 -13.95 -0.42 -7.34
C ALA A 174 -14.51 -1.85 -7.17
N GLU A 175 -14.05 -2.82 -7.94
CA GLU A 175 -14.42 -4.24 -7.78
C GLU A 175 -13.99 -4.82 -6.42
N ASN A 176 -12.94 -4.26 -5.80
CA ASN A 176 -12.36 -4.72 -4.54
C ASN A 176 -12.67 -3.78 -3.36
N THR A 177 -13.71 -2.97 -3.47
CA THR A 177 -14.16 -2.03 -2.44
C THR A 177 -15.66 -2.21 -2.24
N TYR A 178 -16.12 -2.36 -1.00
CA TYR A 178 -17.54 -2.42 -0.67
C TYR A 178 -18.21 -1.04 -0.81
N GLU A 179 -19.54 -1.01 -0.84
CA GLU A 179 -20.32 0.24 -0.98
C GLU A 179 -20.05 1.27 0.11
N ASP A 180 -19.62 0.83 1.30
CA ASP A 180 -19.24 1.70 2.42
C ASP A 180 -17.79 2.23 2.32
N GLY A 181 -17.06 1.88 1.27
CA GLY A 181 -15.68 2.27 1.04
C GLY A 181 -14.64 1.38 1.74
N THR A 182 -15.05 0.31 2.41
CA THR A 182 -14.11 -0.61 3.03
C THR A 182 -13.52 -1.60 2.01
N PRO A 183 -12.27 -2.06 2.20
CA PRO A 183 -11.65 -3.05 1.33
C PRO A 183 -12.40 -4.39 1.36
N ALA A 184 -12.55 -5.03 0.20
CA ALA A 184 -13.14 -6.35 0.11
C ALA A 184 -12.23 -7.41 0.77
N TRP A 185 -12.84 -8.52 1.18
CA TRP A 185 -12.14 -9.70 1.66
C TRP A 185 -12.19 -10.82 0.63
N VAL A 186 -11.09 -11.55 0.49
CA VAL A 186 -10.99 -12.74 -0.38
C VAL A 186 -10.68 -13.97 0.46
N GLY A 187 -11.40 -15.05 0.19
CA GLY A 187 -11.12 -16.37 0.76
C GLY A 187 -10.04 -17.09 -0.05
N LEU A 188 -9.11 -17.73 0.65
CA LEU A 188 -7.99 -18.49 0.11
C LEU A 188 -7.99 -19.87 0.70
N GLN A 189 -7.51 -20.87 -0.05
CA GLN A 189 -7.28 -22.22 0.48
C GLN A 189 -6.16 -22.91 -0.28
N TRP A 190 -5.37 -23.70 0.45
CA TRP A 190 -4.31 -24.54 -0.11
C TRP A 190 -4.00 -25.72 0.82
N ASP A 191 -3.25 -26.70 0.32
CA ASP A 191 -2.72 -27.78 1.12
C ASP A 191 -1.35 -27.37 1.68
N GLY A 192 -1.26 -27.20 3.01
CA GLY A 192 -0.03 -26.92 3.73
C GLY A 192 0.63 -28.18 4.29
N GLU A 193 1.79 -28.03 4.92
CA GLU A 193 2.55 -29.14 5.52
C GLU A 193 1.77 -29.88 6.62
N ASN A 194 0.94 -29.17 7.38
CA ASN A 194 0.18 -29.68 8.51
C ASN A 194 -1.30 -29.93 8.20
N GLY A 195 -1.66 -29.98 6.92
CA GLY A 195 -3.04 -30.17 6.47
C GLY A 195 -3.58 -28.97 5.71
N ARG A 196 -4.88 -28.96 5.51
CA ARG A 196 -5.57 -27.91 4.77
C ARG A 196 -5.48 -26.57 5.51
N VAL A 197 -5.14 -25.52 4.76
CA VAL A 197 -5.16 -24.13 5.21
C VAL A 197 -6.34 -23.43 4.56
N VAL A 198 -7.14 -22.72 5.36
CA VAL A 198 -8.17 -21.78 4.91
C VAL A 198 -7.79 -20.41 5.45
N ALA A 199 -7.78 -19.43 4.58
CA ALA A 199 -7.45 -18.07 4.96
C ALA A 199 -8.43 -17.06 4.37
N ALA A 200 -8.48 -15.88 4.96
CA ALA A 200 -9.16 -14.73 4.42
C ALA A 200 -8.25 -13.51 4.57
N ALA A 201 -8.21 -12.65 3.57
CA ALA A 201 -7.39 -11.44 3.59
C ALA A 201 -8.10 -10.27 2.92
N GLN A 202 -7.80 -9.05 3.36
CA GLN A 202 -8.25 -7.82 2.69
C GLN A 202 -7.55 -7.64 1.34
N VAL A 203 -8.25 -7.04 0.39
CA VAL A 203 -7.71 -6.69 -0.94
C VAL A 203 -7.81 -5.18 -1.17
N PRO A 204 -6.70 -4.51 -1.49
CA PRO A 204 -5.32 -5.00 -1.60
C PRO A 204 -4.68 -5.25 -0.23
N LEU A 205 -3.84 -6.28 -0.10
CA LEU A 205 -3.07 -6.54 1.13
C LEU A 205 -1.67 -5.93 0.98
N CYS A 206 -1.55 -4.65 1.27
CA CYS A 206 -0.37 -3.85 0.97
C CYS A 206 -0.22 -2.69 1.96
N SER A 207 0.99 -2.44 2.46
CA SER A 207 1.25 -1.45 3.51
C SER A 207 0.94 0.00 3.08
N SER A 208 0.92 0.30 1.79
CA SER A 208 0.48 1.62 1.29
C SER A 208 -1.00 1.92 1.55
N GLN A 209 -1.81 0.91 1.87
CA GLN A 209 -3.21 1.09 2.26
C GLN A 209 -3.37 1.80 3.62
N ALA A 210 -2.47 1.51 4.56
CA ALA A 210 -2.44 2.12 5.88
C ALA A 210 -0.99 2.25 6.37
N PRO A 211 -0.23 3.23 5.84
CA PRO A 211 1.21 3.34 6.03
C PRO A 211 1.69 3.46 7.47
N ASN A 212 0.85 3.97 8.38
CA ASN A 212 1.18 4.07 9.80
C ASN A 212 1.08 2.75 10.56
N LEU A 213 0.47 1.71 9.98
CA LEU A 213 0.36 0.40 10.63
C LEU A 213 1.63 -0.41 10.35
N ASP A 214 2.66 -0.18 11.12
CA ASP A 214 4.03 -0.67 10.95
C ASP A 214 4.40 -1.84 11.89
N THR A 215 3.49 -2.23 12.78
CA THR A 215 3.68 -3.35 13.70
C THR A 215 2.73 -4.49 13.36
N HIS A 216 3.27 -5.67 13.10
CA HIS A 216 2.52 -6.91 12.99
C HIS A 216 2.26 -7.51 14.37
N ILE A 217 1.02 -7.93 14.62
CA ILE A 217 0.60 -8.66 15.81
C ILE A 217 -0.10 -9.93 15.36
N ALA A 218 0.57 -11.06 15.52
CA ALA A 218 0.00 -12.38 15.26
C ALA A 218 -0.67 -12.92 16.53
N ILE A 219 -1.97 -13.21 16.46
CA ILE A 219 -2.77 -13.75 17.56
C ILE A 219 -3.14 -15.19 17.20
N SER A 220 -2.42 -16.16 17.76
CA SER A 220 -2.63 -17.58 17.51
C SER A 220 -3.61 -18.17 18.52
N VAL A 221 -4.81 -18.49 18.05
CA VAL A 221 -5.97 -18.92 18.82
C VAL A 221 -6.18 -20.42 18.62
N PRO A 222 -5.84 -21.30 19.58
CA PRO A 222 -6.08 -22.73 19.47
C PRO A 222 -7.57 -23.05 19.62
N TYR A 223 -8.05 -24.04 18.87
CA TYR A 223 -9.41 -24.57 19.02
C TYR A 223 -9.41 -26.09 19.16
N ARG A 224 -10.43 -26.62 19.86
CA ARG A 224 -10.54 -28.05 20.19
C ARG A 224 -11.64 -28.75 19.42
N SER A 225 -12.65 -28.02 18.96
CA SER A 225 -13.78 -28.57 18.23
C SER A 225 -13.61 -28.33 16.74
N PHE A 226 -13.39 -29.39 15.98
CA PHE A 226 -13.12 -29.34 14.54
C PHE A 226 -13.88 -30.45 13.82
N ASP A 227 -14.07 -30.28 12.52
CA ASP A 227 -14.67 -31.21 11.59
C ASP A 227 -13.66 -32.28 11.09
N GLU A 228 -14.07 -33.13 10.16
CA GLU A 228 -13.23 -34.18 9.56
C GLU A 228 -12.02 -33.57 8.75
N ALA A 229 -12.15 -32.36 8.30
CA ALA A 229 -11.09 -31.65 7.59
C ALA A 229 -10.10 -30.91 8.53
N GLY A 230 -10.32 -30.95 9.86
CA GLY A 230 -9.53 -30.28 10.87
C GLY A 230 -9.85 -28.77 11.00
N LEU A 231 -10.94 -28.32 10.39
CA LEU A 231 -11.43 -26.94 10.47
C LEU A 231 -12.38 -26.75 11.65
N PRO A 232 -12.51 -25.54 12.21
CA PRO A 232 -13.42 -25.25 13.33
C PRO A 232 -14.86 -25.67 12.99
N THR A 233 -15.58 -26.22 13.97
CA THR A 233 -17.04 -26.41 13.85
C THR A 233 -17.75 -25.07 13.76
N GLU A 234 -18.99 -25.01 13.29
CA GLU A 234 -19.81 -23.80 13.18
C GLU A 234 -19.81 -22.99 14.49
N GLN A 235 -20.07 -23.66 15.62
CA GLN A 235 -20.03 -23.00 16.94
C GLN A 235 -18.65 -22.41 17.28
N THR A 236 -17.56 -23.05 16.83
CA THR A 236 -16.20 -22.53 17.03
C THR A 236 -15.91 -21.34 16.12
N TRP A 237 -16.41 -21.38 14.88
CA TRP A 237 -16.34 -20.23 13.98
C TRP A 237 -17.04 -19.01 14.56
N ASP A 238 -18.26 -19.16 15.07
CA ASP A 238 -19.01 -18.06 15.72
C ASP A 238 -18.19 -17.45 16.87
N ALA A 239 -17.59 -18.31 17.72
CA ALA A 239 -16.79 -17.85 18.84
C ALA A 239 -15.48 -17.15 18.41
N LEU A 240 -14.87 -17.56 17.30
CA LEU A 240 -13.68 -16.91 16.71
C LEU A 240 -14.05 -15.54 16.11
N GLU A 241 -15.22 -15.43 15.46
CA GLU A 241 -15.73 -14.15 14.96
C GLU A 241 -16.03 -13.19 16.10
N GLU A 242 -16.69 -13.64 17.17
CA GLU A 242 -16.92 -12.83 18.37
C GLU A 242 -15.61 -12.36 19.02
N LEU A 243 -14.58 -13.22 19.07
CA LEU A 243 -13.26 -12.80 19.57
C LEU A 243 -12.62 -11.74 18.67
N ARG A 244 -12.69 -11.91 17.35
CA ARG A 244 -12.19 -10.94 16.38
C ARG A 244 -12.86 -9.58 16.57
N ASP A 245 -14.19 -9.55 16.69
CA ASP A 245 -14.95 -8.30 16.89
C ASP A 245 -14.54 -7.57 18.18
N ARG A 246 -14.29 -8.32 19.27
CA ARG A 246 -13.77 -7.75 20.51
C ARG A 246 -12.34 -7.22 20.36
N LEU A 247 -11.46 -7.94 19.66
CA LEU A 247 -10.10 -7.49 19.34
C LEU A 247 -10.13 -6.21 18.49
N GLU A 248 -10.99 -6.14 17.47
CA GLU A 248 -11.18 -4.93 16.66
C GLU A 248 -11.70 -3.75 17.50
N SER A 249 -12.58 -4.01 18.46
CA SER A 249 -13.04 -2.98 19.41
C SER A 249 -11.92 -2.44 20.29
N VAL A 250 -11.01 -3.32 20.76
CA VAL A 250 -9.84 -2.92 21.55
C VAL A 250 -8.82 -2.15 20.70
N LEU A 251 -8.61 -2.56 19.45
CA LEU A 251 -7.71 -1.89 18.51
C LEU A 251 -8.19 -0.47 18.17
N GLY A 252 -9.48 -0.28 18.03
CA GLY A 252 -10.07 1.00 17.64
C GLY A 252 -9.44 1.55 16.37
N THR A 253 -8.89 2.77 16.43
CA THR A 253 -8.20 3.41 15.30
C THR A 253 -6.70 3.13 15.26
N ALA A 254 -6.14 2.47 16.28
CA ALA A 254 -4.71 2.20 16.38
C ALA A 254 -4.28 1.00 15.52
N GLY A 255 -5.21 0.19 15.02
CA GLY A 255 -4.89 -0.98 14.20
C GLY A 255 -6.12 -1.57 13.52
N ARG A 256 -5.92 -2.65 12.76
CA ARG A 256 -6.98 -3.43 12.12
C ARG A 256 -6.55 -4.87 11.89
N VAL A 257 -7.55 -5.75 11.84
CA VAL A 257 -7.36 -7.11 11.33
C VAL A 257 -7.29 -7.03 9.80
N LEU A 258 -6.23 -7.58 9.21
CA LEU A 258 -6.01 -7.57 7.76
C LEU A 258 -6.13 -8.94 7.12
N ALA A 259 -5.89 -10.00 7.89
CA ALA A 259 -6.00 -11.37 7.41
C ALA A 259 -6.22 -12.33 8.58
N CYS A 260 -6.73 -13.51 8.26
CA CYS A 260 -6.84 -14.66 9.17
C CYS A 260 -6.43 -15.93 8.45
N GLU A 261 -5.79 -16.86 9.17
CA GLU A 261 -5.45 -18.18 8.67
C GLU A 261 -5.90 -19.26 9.66
N THR A 262 -6.39 -20.39 9.15
CA THR A 262 -6.87 -21.50 9.96
C THR A 262 -6.28 -22.79 9.45
N THR A 263 -5.55 -23.49 10.30
CA THR A 263 -4.93 -24.78 10.00
C THR A 263 -4.60 -25.53 11.27
N ALA A 264 -4.64 -26.86 11.23
CA ALA A 264 -4.11 -27.76 12.27
C ALA A 264 -4.51 -27.40 13.72
N GLY A 265 -5.78 -27.00 13.93
CA GLY A 265 -6.29 -26.67 15.27
C GLY A 265 -5.93 -25.28 15.79
N VAL A 266 -5.40 -24.41 14.93
CA VAL A 266 -5.06 -23.02 15.27
C VAL A 266 -5.67 -22.07 14.26
N HIS A 267 -6.30 -21.00 14.75
CA HIS A 267 -6.73 -19.84 13.99
C HIS A 267 -5.82 -18.67 14.31
N THR A 268 -5.11 -18.16 13.31
CA THR A 268 -4.21 -17.00 13.47
C THR A 268 -4.87 -15.76 12.91
N VAL A 269 -5.02 -14.76 13.75
CA VAL A 269 -5.50 -13.42 13.37
C VAL A 269 -4.28 -12.52 13.15
N HIS A 270 -4.15 -11.97 11.95
CA HIS A 270 -3.09 -11.03 11.59
C HIS A 270 -3.58 -9.60 11.73
N VAL A 271 -3.10 -8.94 12.77
CA VAL A 271 -3.36 -7.53 13.04
C VAL A 271 -2.16 -6.71 12.62
N TYR A 272 -2.40 -5.56 11.98
CA TYR A 272 -1.40 -4.51 11.83
C TYR A 272 -1.84 -3.27 12.59
N ALA A 273 -0.90 -2.66 13.31
CA ALA A 273 -1.15 -1.58 14.22
C ALA A 273 -0.09 -0.47 14.14
N ASP A 274 -0.47 0.73 14.54
CA ASP A 274 0.45 1.86 14.67
C ASP A 274 1.28 1.69 15.94
N SER A 275 2.59 1.49 15.79
CA SER A 275 3.53 1.21 16.91
C SER A 275 3.54 2.29 17.99
N VAL A 276 3.13 3.52 17.69
CA VAL A 276 3.09 4.63 18.67
C VAL A 276 1.72 4.79 19.34
N ALA A 277 0.70 4.06 18.91
CA ALA A 277 -0.67 4.20 19.40
C ALA A 277 -1.27 2.92 19.98
N VAL A 278 -0.77 1.74 19.59
CA VAL A 278 -1.34 0.45 19.98
C VAL A 278 -1.06 0.10 21.45
N ASP A 279 -2.08 -0.41 22.13
CA ASP A 279 -1.95 -1.03 23.45
C ASP A 279 -1.92 -2.56 23.33
N VAL A 280 -0.74 -3.13 23.18
CA VAL A 280 -0.55 -4.59 23.05
C VAL A 280 -1.02 -5.33 24.30
N VAL A 281 -0.89 -4.73 25.50
CA VAL A 281 -1.33 -5.35 26.76
C VAL A 281 -2.85 -5.49 26.80
N ALA A 282 -3.58 -4.51 26.25
CA ALA A 282 -5.04 -4.61 26.14
C ALA A 282 -5.44 -5.73 25.16
N ILE A 283 -4.72 -5.89 24.05
CA ILE A 283 -4.94 -6.99 23.09
C ILE A 283 -4.67 -8.36 23.74
N GLU A 284 -3.55 -8.51 24.46
CA GLU A 284 -3.22 -9.74 25.21
C GLU A 284 -4.29 -10.08 26.25
N SER A 285 -4.80 -9.06 26.95
CA SER A 285 -5.84 -9.23 27.97
C SER A 285 -7.15 -9.69 27.36
N GLU A 286 -7.55 -9.14 26.20
CA GLU A 286 -8.74 -9.56 25.47
C GLU A 286 -8.57 -10.98 24.92
N ALA A 287 -7.43 -11.26 24.28
CA ALA A 287 -7.11 -12.58 23.74
C ALA A 287 -7.12 -13.67 24.81
N ALA A 288 -6.69 -13.37 26.03
CA ALA A 288 -6.70 -14.29 27.18
C ALA A 288 -8.12 -14.71 27.61
N THR A 289 -9.18 -14.04 27.17
CA THR A 289 -10.58 -14.44 27.43
C THR A 289 -11.00 -15.70 26.67
N TRP A 290 -10.20 -16.17 25.70
CA TRP A 290 -10.49 -17.34 24.90
C TRP A 290 -10.56 -18.64 25.74
N ALA A 291 -11.65 -19.38 25.59
CA ALA A 291 -11.92 -20.53 26.49
C ALA A 291 -11.32 -21.86 26.02
N GLN A 292 -10.98 -22.02 24.73
CA GLN A 292 -10.58 -23.33 24.18
C GLN A 292 -9.06 -23.60 24.23
N GLY A 293 -8.27 -22.72 24.81
CA GLY A 293 -6.83 -22.92 25.00
C GLY A 293 -6.09 -21.64 25.29
N ALA A 294 -4.78 -21.72 25.51
CA ALA A 294 -3.97 -20.54 25.71
C ALA A 294 -3.65 -19.87 24.39
N VAL A 295 -4.04 -18.60 24.23
CA VAL A 295 -3.72 -17.78 23.05
C VAL A 295 -2.28 -17.29 23.15
N ILE A 296 -1.59 -17.27 22.03
CA ILE A 296 -0.24 -16.70 21.90
C ILE A 296 -0.36 -15.39 21.11
N VAL A 297 0.12 -14.30 21.68
CA VAL A 297 0.23 -13.02 21.02
C VAL A 297 1.71 -12.72 20.79
N ALA A 298 2.10 -12.52 19.54
CA ALA A 298 3.47 -12.16 19.18
C ALA A 298 3.43 -10.87 18.35
N SER A 299 4.28 -9.90 18.70
CA SER A 299 4.35 -8.61 18.03
C SER A 299 5.78 -8.26 17.63
N HIS A 300 5.95 -7.64 16.46
CA HIS A 300 7.23 -7.12 15.97
C HIS A 300 7.01 -6.09 14.85
N ASP A 301 8.06 -5.33 14.55
CA ASP A 301 8.02 -4.34 13.47
C ASP A 301 7.98 -5.04 12.10
N ASP A 302 6.97 -4.72 11.29
CA ASP A 302 6.84 -5.18 9.90
C ASP A 302 6.18 -4.10 9.02
N PRO A 303 6.89 -3.00 8.73
CA PRO A 303 6.34 -1.88 7.96
C PRO A 303 6.01 -2.24 6.50
N LYS A 304 6.49 -3.36 5.99
CA LYS A 304 6.22 -3.86 4.63
C LYS A 304 5.06 -4.84 4.54
N TRP A 305 4.51 -5.24 5.67
CA TRP A 305 3.52 -6.33 5.77
C TRP A 305 4.03 -7.63 5.12
N SER A 306 5.28 -7.96 5.45
CA SER A 306 6.00 -9.12 4.88
C SER A 306 5.44 -10.44 5.38
N ASP A 307 4.98 -10.47 6.65
CA ASP A 307 4.47 -11.69 7.29
C ASP A 307 3.18 -12.19 6.67
N VAL A 308 2.41 -11.31 6.03
CA VAL A 308 1.18 -11.67 5.31
C VAL A 308 1.36 -11.64 3.79
N ALA A 309 2.60 -11.52 3.30
CA ALA A 309 2.87 -11.43 1.86
C ALA A 309 2.40 -12.66 1.07
N HIS A 310 2.37 -13.84 1.68
CA HIS A 310 1.90 -15.09 1.08
C HIS A 310 0.37 -15.13 0.88
N LEU A 311 -0.38 -14.21 1.51
CA LEU A 311 -1.83 -14.05 1.34
C LEU A 311 -2.22 -13.01 0.28
N ARG A 312 -1.24 -12.35 -0.34
CA ARG A 312 -1.50 -11.37 -1.42
C ARG A 312 -2.01 -12.07 -2.67
N THR A 313 -3.07 -11.52 -3.25
CA THR A 313 -3.75 -12.06 -4.45
C THR A 313 -3.68 -11.10 -5.62
#